data_734740d52ed8ff97708382da5bb90f29
#
_entry.id   734740d52ed8ff97708382da5bb90f29
#
_cell.length_a   1.000
_cell.length_b   1.000
_cell.length_c   1.000
_cell.angle_alpha   90.00
_cell.angle_beta   90.00
_cell.angle_gamma   90.00
#
_symmetry.space_group_name_H-M   'P 1'
#
loop_
_entity.id
_entity.type
_entity.pdbx_description
1 polymer ?
#
loop_
_entity_poly.entity_id
_entity_poly.type
_entity_poly.pdbx_seq_one_letter_code
_entity_poly.pdbx_strand_id
1 'polypeptide(L)'
;MTGALSAATIAQAPKVLLHDHLDGGLRPQTVIDLAESAGYRNLPCQDAADLARWFSEAAYSGSLERYLETFQHTVAVTQSAEALARVSRECAEDLAADGVVYAEVRFAPELHVEQGLSLRQVVDAVLDGFDQGTTGSIGEGRWIRIGVLLTAMRTATHSKEIAELAVEYRDRGVVGFDIAGAEAGFPPTRHLDAFEYLRRENAHFTIHAGEAFGLPSIWEAIQWCGADRLGHGVRIVDDIDMSDPHEPQLGRLAAYVRDRRIPLELCPSSNVQTGAAASIADHPIGLLRRLNFRVTLNTDNRLMSGTSMSREMELCCEAFGWTLDDLQWLTVNAMKSAFIPFNERLDIINTRIKPTYAALKEAESATTKE
;
A
#
# COMPACT_ATOMS: atom_id res chain seq x y z
N MET A 1 -20.17 14.53 -22.85
CA MET A 1 -19.54 14.51 -21.51
C MET A 1 -19.82 13.12 -20.95
N THR A 2 -18.81 12.26 -20.87
CA THR A 2 -18.95 10.96 -20.19
C THR A 2 -19.24 11.27 -18.73
N GLY A 3 -20.36 10.76 -18.21
CA GLY A 3 -20.74 10.95 -16.80
C GLY A 3 -19.64 10.39 -15.88
N ALA A 4 -19.51 10.94 -14.66
CA ALA A 4 -18.63 10.39 -13.66
C ALA A 4 -19.00 8.92 -13.38
N LEU A 5 -18.01 8.04 -13.17
CA LEU A 5 -18.23 6.66 -12.80
C LEU A 5 -19.03 6.58 -11.49
N SER A 6 -20.03 5.69 -11.45
CA SER A 6 -20.79 5.50 -10.21
C SER A 6 -19.97 4.75 -9.17
N ALA A 7 -20.20 5.04 -7.88
CA ALA A 7 -19.60 4.30 -6.77
C ALA A 7 -19.88 2.79 -6.88
N ALA A 8 -21.06 2.40 -7.36
CA ALA A 8 -21.42 1.00 -7.58
C ALA A 8 -20.55 0.33 -8.67
N THR A 9 -20.25 1.04 -9.76
CA THR A 9 -19.34 0.56 -10.82
C THR A 9 -17.91 0.39 -10.29
N ILE A 10 -17.44 1.37 -9.52
CA ILE A 10 -16.10 1.34 -8.90
C ILE A 10 -15.98 0.19 -7.88
N ALA A 11 -17.00 -0.03 -7.07
CA ALA A 11 -17.04 -1.13 -6.11
C ALA A 11 -16.92 -2.51 -6.78
N GLN A 12 -17.53 -2.69 -7.97
CA GLN A 12 -17.47 -3.92 -8.76
C GLN A 12 -16.16 -4.09 -9.54
N ALA A 13 -15.41 -3.01 -9.79
CA ALA A 13 -14.16 -3.07 -10.53
C ALA A 13 -13.11 -3.86 -9.71
N PRO A 14 -12.40 -4.84 -10.32
CA PRO A 14 -11.32 -5.54 -9.64
C PRO A 14 -10.16 -4.59 -9.36
N LYS A 15 -9.59 -4.73 -8.17
CA LYS A 15 -8.52 -3.87 -7.68
C LYS A 15 -7.27 -4.68 -7.37
N VAL A 16 -6.11 -4.05 -7.50
CA VAL A 16 -4.81 -4.59 -7.08
C VAL A 16 -4.13 -3.56 -6.20
N LEU A 17 -3.78 -3.98 -5.00
CA LEU A 17 -3.22 -3.14 -3.94
C LEU A 17 -1.81 -3.60 -3.63
N LEU A 18 -0.81 -2.72 -3.77
CA LEU A 18 0.61 -3.06 -3.54
C LEU A 18 1.21 -2.34 -2.34
N HIS A 19 0.46 -1.41 -1.72
CA HIS A 19 0.92 -0.62 -0.59
C HIS A 19 -0.21 -0.43 0.42
N ASP A 20 -0.28 -1.37 1.36
CA ASP A 20 -1.22 -1.34 2.51
C ASP A 20 -0.49 -1.87 3.75
N HIS A 21 -0.56 -1.15 4.86
CA HIS A 21 0.03 -1.54 6.13
C HIS A 21 -1.01 -2.26 6.99
N LEU A 22 -0.68 -3.47 7.44
CA LEU A 22 -1.53 -4.25 8.33
C LEU A 22 -1.82 -3.51 9.63
N ASP A 23 -0.77 -2.98 10.24
CA ASP A 23 -0.80 -2.23 11.51
C ASP A 23 -1.43 -0.82 11.37
N GLY A 24 -1.63 -0.33 10.15
CA GLY A 24 -2.37 0.89 9.82
C GLY A 24 -3.79 0.67 9.31
N GLY A 25 -4.27 -0.58 9.24
CA GLY A 25 -5.52 -0.94 8.58
C GLY A 25 -6.56 -1.64 9.45
N LEU A 26 -6.43 -1.63 10.79
CA LEU A 26 -7.34 -2.32 11.71
C LEU A 26 -8.76 -1.73 11.66
N ARG A 27 -9.77 -2.58 11.89
CA ARG A 27 -11.12 -2.11 12.15
C ARG A 27 -11.17 -1.33 13.48
N PRO A 28 -11.82 -0.17 13.59
CA PRO A 28 -11.88 0.59 14.85
C PRO A 28 -12.42 -0.22 16.03
N GLN A 29 -13.46 -1.03 15.82
CA GLN A 29 -14.01 -1.91 16.86
C GLN A 29 -12.98 -2.96 17.30
N THR A 30 -12.19 -3.50 16.39
CA THR A 30 -11.13 -4.47 16.73
C THR A 30 -10.04 -3.84 17.58
N VAL A 31 -9.68 -2.59 17.33
CA VAL A 31 -8.74 -1.86 18.19
C VAL A 31 -9.28 -1.75 19.62
N ILE A 32 -10.57 -1.46 19.79
CA ILE A 32 -11.22 -1.38 21.12
C ILE A 32 -11.24 -2.75 21.81
N ASP A 33 -11.69 -3.80 21.11
CA ASP A 33 -11.76 -5.15 21.66
C ASP A 33 -10.38 -5.67 22.11
N LEU A 34 -9.35 -5.43 21.26
CA LEU A 34 -7.98 -5.81 21.56
C LEU A 34 -7.37 -4.99 22.71
N ALA A 35 -7.71 -3.69 22.80
CA ALA A 35 -7.28 -2.85 23.93
C ALA A 35 -7.86 -3.33 25.24
N GLU A 36 -9.12 -3.73 25.27
CA GLU A 36 -9.75 -4.33 26.45
C GLU A 36 -9.03 -5.64 26.84
N SER A 37 -8.82 -6.53 25.87
CA SER A 37 -8.15 -7.82 26.08
C SER A 37 -6.71 -7.68 26.56
N ALA A 38 -5.96 -6.71 26.01
CA ALA A 38 -4.57 -6.43 26.36
C ALA A 38 -4.43 -5.57 27.63
N GLY A 39 -5.53 -5.05 28.19
CA GLY A 39 -5.50 -4.10 29.31
C GLY A 39 -4.94 -2.73 28.94
N TYR A 40 -4.92 -2.37 27.67
CA TYR A 40 -4.44 -1.09 27.18
C TYR A 40 -5.48 0.01 27.46
N ARG A 41 -5.10 1.05 28.23
CA ARG A 41 -6.02 2.10 28.72
C ARG A 41 -5.86 3.45 28.03
N ASN A 42 -4.93 3.58 27.09
CA ASN A 42 -4.57 4.88 26.50
C ASN A 42 -5.28 5.16 25.16
N LEU A 43 -6.34 4.39 24.82
CA LEU A 43 -7.14 4.73 23.63
C LEU A 43 -7.81 6.09 23.82
N PRO A 44 -7.78 6.94 22.78
CA PRO A 44 -8.38 8.28 22.84
C PRO A 44 -9.91 8.24 22.90
N CYS A 45 -10.54 7.20 22.36
CA CYS A 45 -11.98 7.01 22.30
C CYS A 45 -12.35 5.55 22.59
N GLN A 46 -13.57 5.32 23.14
CA GLN A 46 -14.10 3.99 23.43
C GLN A 46 -15.30 3.61 22.53
N ASP A 47 -15.70 4.49 21.65
CA ASP A 47 -16.68 4.24 20.59
C ASP A 47 -15.99 4.10 19.25
N ALA A 48 -16.41 3.12 18.44
CA ALA A 48 -15.71 2.78 17.18
C ALA A 48 -15.77 3.91 16.14
N ALA A 49 -16.89 4.64 16.06
CA ALA A 49 -17.04 5.74 15.11
C ALA A 49 -16.22 6.96 15.53
N ASP A 50 -16.18 7.24 16.83
CA ASP A 50 -15.36 8.32 17.38
C ASP A 50 -13.87 7.99 17.27
N LEU A 51 -13.48 6.73 17.48
CA LEU A 51 -12.10 6.29 17.32
C LEU A 51 -11.64 6.38 15.85
N ALA A 52 -12.47 5.97 14.90
CA ALA A 52 -12.19 6.12 13.47
C ALA A 52 -11.97 7.58 13.09
N ARG A 53 -12.84 8.46 13.59
CA ARG A 53 -12.73 9.91 13.35
C ARG A 53 -11.44 10.47 13.95
N TRP A 54 -11.13 10.09 15.20
CA TRP A 54 -9.89 10.51 15.85
C TRP A 54 -8.64 10.13 15.05
N PHE A 55 -8.56 8.87 14.56
CA PHE A 55 -7.43 8.43 13.74
C PHE A 55 -7.29 9.28 12.48
N SER A 56 -8.40 9.51 11.78
CA SER A 56 -8.38 10.30 10.54
C SER A 56 -7.99 11.77 10.78
N GLU A 57 -8.50 12.38 11.86
CA GLU A 57 -8.14 13.77 12.22
C GLU A 57 -6.69 13.89 12.69
N ALA A 58 -6.20 12.94 13.50
CA ALA A 58 -4.82 12.92 13.97
C ALA A 58 -3.82 12.68 12.82
N ALA A 59 -4.19 11.84 11.85
CA ALA A 59 -3.39 11.60 10.65
C ALA A 59 -3.28 12.83 9.75
N TYR A 60 -4.30 13.70 9.72
CA TYR A 60 -4.32 14.91 8.89
C TYR A 60 -3.44 16.01 9.51
N SER A 61 -2.15 15.75 9.60
CA SER A 61 -1.20 16.55 10.37
C SER A 61 -0.24 17.39 9.51
N GLY A 62 -0.18 17.14 8.20
CA GLY A 62 0.78 17.76 7.29
C GLY A 62 2.24 17.36 7.55
N SER A 63 2.48 16.28 8.30
CA SER A 63 3.82 15.79 8.66
C SER A 63 3.79 14.27 8.80
N LEU A 64 4.74 13.59 8.14
CA LEU A 64 4.91 12.15 8.25
C LEU A 64 5.20 11.73 9.69
N GLU A 65 6.04 12.46 10.42
CA GLU A 65 6.41 12.12 11.79
C GLU A 65 5.20 12.12 12.73
N ARG A 66 4.32 13.13 12.62
CA ARG A 66 3.08 13.20 13.40
C ARG A 66 2.07 12.13 12.98
N TYR A 67 1.98 11.84 11.68
CA TYR A 67 1.18 10.76 11.17
C TYR A 67 1.58 9.42 11.80
N LEU A 68 2.89 9.14 11.91
CA LEU A 68 3.43 7.93 12.50
C LEU A 68 3.12 7.78 14.01
N GLU A 69 2.87 8.87 14.73
CA GLU A 69 2.49 8.81 16.16
C GLU A 69 1.17 8.06 16.39
N THR A 70 0.27 8.02 15.40
CA THR A 70 -1.01 7.32 15.52
C THR A 70 -0.85 5.80 15.68
N PHE A 71 0.23 5.22 15.15
CA PHE A 71 0.50 3.78 15.22
C PHE A 71 0.75 3.26 16.64
N GLN A 72 1.09 4.11 17.59
CA GLN A 72 1.30 3.68 18.98
C GLN A 72 0.11 2.88 19.54
N HIS A 73 -1.12 3.21 19.13
CA HIS A 73 -2.33 2.54 19.62
C HIS A 73 -2.55 1.18 18.94
N THR A 74 -2.35 1.08 17.64
CA THR A 74 -2.53 -0.17 16.90
C THR A 74 -1.43 -1.18 17.21
N VAL A 75 -0.18 -0.73 17.31
CA VAL A 75 0.95 -1.56 17.72
C VAL A 75 0.79 -2.06 19.15
N ALA A 76 0.36 -1.20 20.10
CA ALA A 76 0.19 -1.59 21.50
C ALA A 76 -0.83 -2.72 21.70
N VAL A 77 -1.83 -2.85 20.82
CA VAL A 77 -2.89 -3.87 20.93
C VAL A 77 -2.63 -5.14 20.10
N THR A 78 -1.57 -5.17 19.30
CA THR A 78 -1.21 -6.30 18.43
C THR A 78 0.05 -7.04 18.89
N GLN A 79 0.21 -7.22 20.20
CA GLN A 79 1.38 -7.85 20.83
C GLN A 79 1.20 -9.35 21.11
N SER A 80 0.09 -9.98 20.67
CA SER A 80 -0.14 -11.42 20.81
C SER A 80 -0.39 -12.08 19.45
N ALA A 81 -0.14 -13.40 19.38
CA ALA A 81 -0.38 -14.19 18.16
C ALA A 81 -1.86 -14.16 17.75
N GLU A 82 -2.77 -14.24 18.72
CA GLU A 82 -4.21 -14.18 18.50
C GLU A 82 -4.66 -12.85 17.94
N ALA A 83 -4.11 -11.73 18.45
CA ALA A 83 -4.40 -10.39 17.96
C ALA A 83 -3.91 -10.23 16.51
N LEU A 84 -2.68 -10.65 16.23
CA LEU A 84 -2.09 -10.60 14.89
C LEU A 84 -2.87 -11.46 13.89
N ALA A 85 -3.24 -12.68 14.24
CA ALA A 85 -4.06 -13.55 13.40
C ALA A 85 -5.45 -12.93 13.15
N ARG A 86 -6.08 -12.34 14.17
CA ARG A 86 -7.38 -11.66 14.02
C ARG A 86 -7.29 -10.48 13.04
N VAL A 87 -6.34 -9.57 13.22
CA VAL A 87 -6.24 -8.38 12.37
C VAL A 87 -5.87 -8.73 10.93
N SER A 88 -5.05 -9.76 10.72
CA SER A 88 -4.70 -10.26 9.39
C SER A 88 -5.89 -10.91 8.69
N ARG A 89 -6.68 -11.72 9.40
CA ARG A 89 -7.92 -12.31 8.88
C ARG A 89 -8.91 -11.22 8.48
N GLU A 90 -9.17 -10.27 9.36
CA GLU A 90 -10.08 -9.15 9.10
C GLU A 90 -9.60 -8.26 7.93
N CYS A 91 -8.28 -8.05 7.79
CA CYS A 91 -7.70 -7.34 6.65
C CYS A 91 -8.03 -8.06 5.33
N ALA A 92 -7.85 -9.39 5.25
CA ALA A 92 -8.19 -10.17 4.06
C ALA A 92 -9.68 -10.08 3.72
N GLU A 93 -10.56 -10.21 4.72
CA GLU A 93 -12.01 -10.10 4.57
C GLU A 93 -12.41 -8.72 4.02
N ASP A 94 -11.87 -7.63 4.57
CA ASP A 94 -12.18 -6.25 4.18
C ASP A 94 -11.69 -5.95 2.75
N LEU A 95 -10.48 -6.37 2.41
CA LEU A 95 -9.94 -6.21 1.07
C LEU A 95 -10.75 -7.00 0.02
N ALA A 96 -11.12 -8.24 0.34
CA ALA A 96 -11.96 -9.05 -0.54
C ALA A 96 -13.37 -8.44 -0.72
N ALA A 97 -13.95 -7.89 0.35
CA ALA A 97 -15.24 -7.19 0.30
C ALA A 97 -15.17 -5.90 -0.55
N ASP A 98 -14.04 -5.22 -0.56
CA ASP A 98 -13.78 -4.03 -1.39
C ASP A 98 -13.43 -4.37 -2.86
N GLY A 99 -13.47 -5.66 -3.25
CA GLY A 99 -13.20 -6.11 -4.62
C GLY A 99 -11.71 -6.16 -4.98
N VAL A 100 -10.82 -6.19 -3.99
CA VAL A 100 -9.40 -6.42 -4.22
C VAL A 100 -9.17 -7.88 -4.58
N VAL A 101 -8.61 -8.13 -5.75
CA VAL A 101 -8.28 -9.50 -6.23
C VAL A 101 -6.84 -9.90 -5.90
N TYR A 102 -5.96 -8.94 -5.71
CA TYR A 102 -4.59 -9.18 -5.26
C TYR A 102 -4.13 -8.04 -4.35
N ALA A 103 -3.51 -8.38 -3.23
CA ALA A 103 -2.89 -7.41 -2.34
C ALA A 103 -1.49 -7.85 -1.90
N GLU A 104 -0.60 -6.87 -1.74
CA GLU A 104 0.64 -7.00 -0.97
C GLU A 104 0.50 -6.16 0.28
N VAL A 105 0.34 -6.84 1.41
CA VAL A 105 0.16 -6.21 2.72
C VAL A 105 1.47 -6.27 3.48
N ARG A 106 1.91 -5.13 4.01
CA ARG A 106 3.17 -5.00 4.75
C ARG A 106 2.95 -4.77 6.23
N PHE A 107 3.92 -5.17 7.03
CA PHE A 107 3.98 -4.86 8.47
C PHE A 107 5.41 -5.03 8.98
N ALA A 108 5.73 -4.39 10.10
CA ALA A 108 7.05 -4.47 10.74
C ALA A 108 7.05 -5.49 11.90
N PRO A 109 7.57 -6.73 11.72
CA PRO A 109 7.53 -7.75 12.76
C PRO A 109 8.20 -7.33 14.08
N GLU A 110 9.24 -6.51 13.99
CA GLU A 110 10.00 -6.00 15.15
C GLU A 110 9.17 -5.12 16.09
N LEU A 111 8.02 -4.59 15.65
CA LEU A 111 7.13 -3.78 16.48
C LEU A 111 6.17 -4.63 17.33
N HIS A 112 6.10 -5.96 17.14
CA HIS A 112 5.12 -6.83 17.79
C HIS A 112 5.76 -7.88 18.72
N VAL A 113 6.96 -7.59 19.24
CA VAL A 113 7.74 -8.52 20.09
C VAL A 113 7.82 -8.09 21.57
N GLU A 114 7.19 -6.98 21.94
CA GLU A 114 7.31 -6.41 23.30
C GLU A 114 6.77 -7.33 24.40
N GLN A 115 5.79 -8.18 24.08
CA GLN A 115 5.20 -9.15 25.01
C GLN A 115 5.79 -10.56 24.88
N GLY A 116 6.95 -10.70 24.23
CA GLY A 116 7.76 -11.93 24.22
C GLY A 116 7.56 -12.85 23.03
N LEU A 117 6.81 -12.45 22.02
CA LEU A 117 6.80 -13.17 20.74
C LEU A 117 8.17 -13.06 20.06
N SER A 118 8.64 -14.14 19.45
CA SER A 118 9.76 -14.08 18.52
C SER A 118 9.29 -13.54 17.17
N LEU A 119 10.20 -13.01 16.36
CA LEU A 119 9.89 -12.54 14.99
C LEU A 119 9.19 -13.63 14.14
N ARG A 120 9.60 -14.90 14.26
CA ARG A 120 8.96 -16.02 13.56
C ARG A 120 7.53 -16.26 14.02
N GLN A 121 7.27 -16.22 15.31
CA GLN A 121 5.89 -16.36 15.84
C GLN A 121 4.99 -15.22 15.36
N VAL A 122 5.52 -14.01 15.27
CA VAL A 122 4.81 -12.85 14.72
C VAL A 122 4.43 -13.09 13.25
N VAL A 123 5.40 -13.51 12.42
CA VAL A 123 5.16 -13.79 11.00
C VAL A 123 4.21 -14.96 10.80
N ASP A 124 4.38 -16.05 11.55
CA ASP A 124 3.50 -17.22 11.50
C ASP A 124 2.04 -16.83 11.81
N ALA A 125 1.80 -16.05 12.88
CA ALA A 125 0.47 -15.59 13.26
C ALA A 125 -0.20 -14.72 12.17
N VAL A 126 0.56 -13.84 11.55
CA VAL A 126 0.06 -12.98 10.44
C VAL A 126 -0.31 -13.82 9.22
N LEU A 127 0.54 -14.77 8.83
CA LEU A 127 0.29 -15.66 7.70
C LEU A 127 -0.91 -16.57 7.93
N ASP A 128 -1.04 -17.13 9.14
CA ASP A 128 -2.20 -17.95 9.53
C ASP A 128 -3.51 -17.14 9.46
N GLY A 129 -3.49 -15.90 9.92
CA GLY A 129 -4.64 -15.00 9.83
C GLY A 129 -5.03 -14.70 8.38
N PHE A 130 -4.07 -14.39 7.51
CA PHE A 130 -4.32 -14.17 6.10
C PHE A 130 -4.87 -15.42 5.39
N ASP A 131 -4.36 -16.61 5.70
CA ASP A 131 -4.87 -17.86 5.15
C ASP A 131 -6.35 -18.08 5.55
N GLN A 132 -6.69 -17.88 6.83
CA GLN A 132 -8.06 -17.97 7.33
C GLN A 132 -8.99 -16.98 6.62
N GLY A 133 -8.61 -15.71 6.52
CA GLY A 133 -9.43 -14.65 5.90
C GLY A 133 -9.59 -14.85 4.39
N THR A 134 -8.54 -15.29 3.69
CA THR A 134 -8.56 -15.61 2.27
C THR A 134 -9.49 -16.82 2.00
N THR A 135 -9.33 -17.89 2.75
CA THR A 135 -10.16 -19.11 2.62
C THR A 135 -11.63 -18.80 2.91
N GLY A 136 -11.92 -18.02 3.96
CA GLY A 136 -13.27 -17.58 4.30
C GLY A 136 -13.90 -16.74 3.19
N SER A 137 -13.17 -15.77 2.66
CA SER A 137 -13.64 -14.89 1.58
C SER A 137 -13.93 -15.67 0.29
N ILE A 138 -13.08 -16.63 -0.08
CA ILE A 138 -13.32 -17.51 -1.24
C ILE A 138 -14.57 -18.37 -1.01
N GLY A 139 -14.78 -18.89 0.20
CA GLY A 139 -15.99 -19.63 0.57
C GLY A 139 -17.27 -18.82 0.41
N GLU A 140 -17.19 -17.49 0.54
CA GLU A 140 -18.28 -16.54 0.30
C GLU A 140 -18.36 -16.04 -1.15
N GLY A 141 -17.55 -16.57 -2.06
CA GLY A 141 -17.52 -16.21 -3.47
C GLY A 141 -16.67 -14.96 -3.80
N ARG A 142 -15.93 -14.44 -2.82
CA ARG A 142 -15.00 -13.29 -2.99
C ARG A 142 -13.57 -13.81 -3.08
N TRP A 143 -13.04 -13.83 -4.29
CA TRP A 143 -11.68 -14.32 -4.52
C TRP A 143 -10.63 -13.24 -4.25
N ILE A 144 -9.64 -13.55 -3.43
CA ILE A 144 -8.48 -12.71 -3.16
C ILE A 144 -7.22 -13.57 -3.02
N ARG A 145 -6.08 -13.04 -3.45
CA ARG A 145 -4.74 -13.58 -3.20
C ARG A 145 -3.92 -12.52 -2.47
N ILE A 146 -3.35 -12.87 -1.32
CA ILE A 146 -2.52 -11.95 -0.53
C ILE A 146 -1.07 -12.43 -0.53
N GLY A 147 -0.13 -11.52 -0.78
CA GLY A 147 1.28 -11.65 -0.49
C GLY A 147 1.65 -10.75 0.68
N VAL A 148 2.63 -11.15 1.48
CA VAL A 148 3.08 -10.37 2.65
C VAL A 148 4.46 -9.78 2.36
N LEU A 149 4.67 -8.51 2.72
CA LEU A 149 5.99 -7.89 2.76
C LEU A 149 6.42 -7.71 4.22
N LEU A 150 7.64 -8.10 4.54
CA LEU A 150 8.21 -7.80 5.86
C LEU A 150 8.92 -6.45 5.82
N THR A 151 8.47 -5.54 6.66
CA THR A 151 9.03 -4.18 6.76
C THR A 151 10.05 -4.10 7.88
N ALA A 152 11.22 -3.53 7.60
CA ALA A 152 12.15 -3.10 8.64
C ALA A 152 11.97 -1.61 8.91
N MET A 153 12.06 -1.21 10.18
CA MET A 153 12.00 0.20 10.55
C MET A 153 13.34 0.88 10.23
N ARG A 154 13.30 1.92 9.36
CA ARG A 154 14.51 2.63 8.91
C ARG A 154 15.24 3.38 10.04
N THR A 155 14.56 3.60 11.15
CA THR A 155 15.13 4.19 12.36
C THR A 155 15.85 3.17 13.26
N ALA A 156 15.63 1.87 13.04
CA ALA A 156 16.22 0.76 13.80
C ALA A 156 17.47 0.19 13.11
N THR A 157 18.01 -0.89 13.66
CA THR A 157 19.24 -1.54 13.19
C THR A 157 19.02 -3.01 12.79
N HIS A 158 17.78 -3.49 12.78
CA HIS A 158 17.43 -4.89 12.56
C HIS A 158 17.12 -5.25 11.10
N SER A 159 17.33 -4.33 10.15
CA SER A 159 16.93 -4.52 8.75
C SER A 159 17.51 -5.78 8.11
N LYS A 160 18.76 -6.15 8.46
CA LYS A 160 19.38 -7.37 7.97
C LYS A 160 18.67 -8.63 8.49
N GLU A 161 18.28 -8.67 9.75
CA GLU A 161 17.54 -9.77 10.37
C GLU A 161 16.14 -9.92 9.74
N ILE A 162 15.45 -8.80 9.51
CA ILE A 162 14.15 -8.82 8.84
C ILE A 162 14.27 -9.24 7.36
N ALA A 163 15.34 -8.85 6.66
CA ALA A 163 15.61 -9.29 5.30
C ALA A 163 15.89 -10.81 5.23
N GLU A 164 16.64 -11.35 6.18
CA GLU A 164 16.88 -12.80 6.31
C GLU A 164 15.57 -13.55 6.58
N LEU A 165 14.71 -13.01 7.44
CA LEU A 165 13.40 -13.55 7.73
C LEU A 165 12.49 -13.52 6.48
N ALA A 166 12.50 -12.45 5.70
CA ALA A 166 11.71 -12.37 4.47
C ALA A 166 12.12 -13.44 3.46
N VAL A 167 13.41 -13.71 3.33
CA VAL A 167 13.94 -14.79 2.47
C VAL A 167 13.58 -16.18 3.01
N GLU A 168 13.66 -16.40 4.33
CA GLU A 168 13.26 -17.65 4.97
C GLU A 168 11.79 -18.02 4.68
N TYR A 169 10.91 -17.02 4.63
CA TYR A 169 9.46 -17.21 4.46
C TYR A 169 8.96 -17.04 3.01
N ARG A 170 9.86 -16.92 2.01
CA ARG A 170 9.47 -16.65 0.61
C ARG A 170 8.52 -17.69 0.01
N ASP A 171 8.63 -18.96 0.41
CA ASP A 171 7.79 -20.04 -0.07
C ASP A 171 6.56 -20.31 0.83
N ARG A 172 6.35 -19.44 1.83
CA ARG A 172 5.28 -19.54 2.83
C ARG A 172 4.31 -18.35 2.81
N GLY A 173 4.39 -17.47 1.80
CA GLY A 173 3.47 -16.34 1.65
C GLY A 173 4.11 -14.96 1.76
N VAL A 174 5.37 -14.86 2.22
CA VAL A 174 6.14 -13.62 2.14
C VAL A 174 6.68 -13.48 0.72
N VAL A 175 6.33 -12.38 0.06
CA VAL A 175 6.68 -12.16 -1.35
C VAL A 175 7.78 -11.10 -1.53
N GLY A 176 8.13 -10.38 -0.46
CA GLY A 176 9.17 -9.36 -0.53
C GLY A 176 9.46 -8.68 0.80
N PHE A 177 10.27 -7.65 0.72
CA PHE A 177 10.75 -6.84 1.83
C PHE A 177 10.46 -5.37 1.58
N ASP A 178 10.36 -4.60 2.65
CA ASP A 178 10.20 -3.15 2.62
C ASP A 178 11.04 -2.47 3.72
N ILE A 179 11.24 -1.18 3.58
CA ILE A 179 11.78 -0.32 4.63
C ILE A 179 10.92 0.93 4.76
N ALA A 180 10.44 1.20 5.97
CA ALA A 180 9.51 2.28 6.26
C ALA A 180 9.86 3.06 7.55
N GLY A 181 9.07 4.06 7.88
CA GLY A 181 9.24 4.95 9.01
C GLY A 181 9.74 6.33 8.61
N ALA A 182 10.13 7.16 9.58
CA ALA A 182 10.56 8.54 9.35
C ALA A 182 11.65 8.64 8.28
N GLU A 183 11.38 9.35 7.18
CA GLU A 183 12.26 9.40 6.01
C GLU A 183 13.40 10.40 6.18
N ALA A 184 13.08 11.61 6.67
CA ALA A 184 14.07 12.67 6.85
C ALA A 184 15.11 12.29 7.92
N GLY A 185 16.39 12.36 7.56
CA GLY A 185 17.50 12.00 8.44
C GLY A 185 17.81 10.50 8.53
N PHE A 186 17.02 9.65 7.88
CA PHE A 186 17.21 8.20 7.87
C PHE A 186 17.29 7.66 6.43
N PRO A 187 18.37 7.94 5.70
CA PRO A 187 18.52 7.52 4.31
C PRO A 187 18.52 5.98 4.19
N PRO A 188 17.98 5.41 3.10
CA PRO A 188 17.91 3.96 2.92
C PRO A 188 19.30 3.32 2.85
N THR A 189 20.34 4.07 2.47
CA THR A 189 21.72 3.59 2.43
C THR A 189 22.30 3.18 3.79
N ARG A 190 21.65 3.51 4.91
CA ARG A 190 22.01 2.96 6.23
C ARG A 190 21.80 1.44 6.33
N HIS A 191 21.05 0.85 5.41
CA HIS A 191 20.63 -0.55 5.41
C HIS A 191 21.14 -1.33 4.20
N LEU A 192 22.27 -0.91 3.61
CA LEU A 192 22.86 -1.52 2.41
C LEU A 192 23.14 -3.01 2.56
N ASP A 193 23.53 -3.47 3.73
CA ASP A 193 23.79 -4.88 4.01
C ASP A 193 22.53 -5.75 3.86
N ALA A 194 21.36 -5.24 4.24
CA ALA A 194 20.09 -5.91 4.02
C ALA A 194 19.75 -5.97 2.51
N PHE A 195 19.87 -4.86 1.79
CA PHE A 195 19.59 -4.82 0.36
C PHE A 195 20.56 -5.63 -0.48
N GLU A 196 21.85 -5.65 -0.12
CA GLU A 196 22.84 -6.52 -0.77
C GLU A 196 22.50 -8.00 -0.57
N TYR A 197 22.07 -8.38 0.62
CA TYR A 197 21.64 -9.74 0.92
C TYR A 197 20.42 -10.11 0.07
N LEU A 198 19.34 -9.29 0.07
CA LEU A 198 18.14 -9.54 -0.69
C LEU A 198 18.42 -9.73 -2.20
N ARG A 199 19.29 -8.88 -2.77
CA ARG A 199 19.70 -9.02 -4.17
C ARG A 199 20.45 -10.32 -4.47
N ARG A 200 21.33 -10.75 -3.56
CA ARG A 200 22.06 -12.03 -3.71
C ARG A 200 21.12 -13.24 -3.63
N GLU A 201 20.05 -13.12 -2.84
CA GLU A 201 19.02 -14.15 -2.70
C GLU A 201 17.93 -14.08 -3.78
N ASN A 202 18.00 -13.14 -4.72
CA ASN A 202 16.98 -12.85 -5.74
C ASN A 202 15.60 -12.57 -5.12
N ALA A 203 15.59 -11.93 -3.96
CA ALA A 203 14.37 -11.50 -3.28
C ALA A 203 13.96 -10.11 -3.77
N HIS A 204 12.66 -9.90 -3.90
CA HIS A 204 12.10 -8.61 -4.28
C HIS A 204 11.95 -7.68 -3.08
N PHE A 205 12.08 -6.37 -3.33
CA PHE A 205 11.83 -5.37 -2.30
C PHE A 205 11.40 -4.02 -2.86
N THR A 206 10.63 -3.31 -2.05
CA THR A 206 10.27 -1.91 -2.23
C THR A 206 10.96 -1.06 -1.16
N ILE A 207 11.01 0.25 -1.34
CA ILE A 207 11.57 1.18 -0.36
C ILE A 207 10.67 2.41 -0.30
N HIS A 208 10.17 2.78 0.90
CA HIS A 208 9.55 4.09 1.09
C HIS A 208 10.58 5.18 0.80
N ALA A 209 10.38 5.94 -0.25
CA ALA A 209 11.29 7.00 -0.68
C ALA A 209 10.55 8.07 -1.49
N GLY A 210 10.86 9.34 -1.23
CA GLY A 210 10.28 10.46 -1.94
C GLY A 210 8.84 10.77 -1.50
N GLU A 211 8.53 10.62 -0.23
CA GLU A 211 7.31 11.10 0.41
C GLU A 211 7.60 12.38 1.22
N ALA A 212 8.29 12.25 2.36
CA ALA A 212 8.66 13.37 3.22
C ALA A 212 10.02 13.97 2.86
N PHE A 213 10.87 13.23 2.15
CA PHE A 213 12.17 13.69 1.66
C PHE A 213 12.25 13.56 0.13
N GLY A 214 12.97 14.48 -0.52
CA GLY A 214 12.91 14.66 -1.96
C GLY A 214 13.72 13.68 -2.80
N LEU A 215 14.17 14.17 -3.98
CA LEU A 215 14.89 13.41 -5.00
C LEU A 215 16.11 12.61 -4.49
N PRO A 216 16.91 13.08 -3.50
CA PRO A 216 18.01 12.30 -2.98
C PRO A 216 17.59 10.94 -2.41
N SER A 217 16.46 10.87 -1.68
CA SER A 217 15.93 9.61 -1.15
C SER A 217 15.53 8.64 -2.26
N ILE A 218 14.84 9.13 -3.29
CA ILE A 218 14.49 8.35 -4.49
C ILE A 218 15.75 7.84 -5.19
N TRP A 219 16.74 8.72 -5.36
CA TRP A 219 17.99 8.37 -6.03
C TRP A 219 18.76 7.28 -5.26
N GLU A 220 18.89 7.41 -3.93
CA GLU A 220 19.53 6.41 -3.08
C GLU A 220 18.81 5.07 -3.12
N ALA A 221 17.47 5.07 -3.01
CA ALA A 221 16.67 3.85 -3.08
C ALA A 221 16.89 3.08 -4.38
N ILE A 222 17.02 3.77 -5.50
CA ILE A 222 17.22 3.16 -6.82
C ILE A 222 18.68 2.80 -7.07
N GLN A 223 19.58 3.79 -6.94
CA GLN A 223 20.96 3.66 -7.46
C GLN A 223 21.88 2.93 -6.50
N TRP A 224 21.70 3.09 -5.20
CA TRP A 224 22.51 2.39 -4.19
C TRP A 224 21.82 1.12 -3.69
N CYS A 225 20.56 1.20 -3.33
CA CYS A 225 19.88 0.06 -2.72
C CYS A 225 19.36 -0.92 -3.79
N GLY A 226 18.94 -0.42 -4.97
CA GLY A 226 18.47 -1.25 -6.08
C GLY A 226 17.01 -1.67 -5.94
N ALA A 227 16.16 -0.79 -5.40
CA ALA A 227 14.73 -1.06 -5.21
C ALA A 227 14.03 -1.46 -6.52
N ASP A 228 13.20 -2.51 -6.45
CA ASP A 228 12.35 -2.93 -7.56
C ASP A 228 11.17 -1.97 -7.75
N ARG A 229 10.66 -1.37 -6.65
CA ARG A 229 9.58 -0.39 -6.62
C ARG A 229 9.91 0.70 -5.59
N LEU A 230 9.19 1.82 -5.66
CA LEU A 230 9.25 2.89 -4.67
C LEU A 230 7.93 2.98 -3.93
N GLY A 231 7.95 2.81 -2.61
CA GLY A 231 6.86 3.23 -1.73
C GLY A 231 6.70 4.74 -1.86
N HIS A 232 5.51 5.19 -2.25
CA HIS A 232 5.18 6.54 -2.68
C HIS A 232 5.96 6.99 -3.92
N GLY A 233 7.18 7.49 -3.79
CA GLY A 233 7.92 8.09 -4.91
C GLY A 233 7.29 9.37 -5.46
N VAL A 234 6.36 9.98 -4.71
CA VAL A 234 5.50 11.08 -5.15
C VAL A 234 6.31 12.32 -5.53
N ARG A 235 7.43 12.56 -4.85
CA ARG A 235 8.31 13.70 -5.11
C ARG A 235 9.20 13.55 -6.35
N ILE A 236 9.03 12.50 -7.13
CA ILE A 236 9.69 12.43 -8.45
C ILE A 236 9.29 13.60 -9.36
N VAL A 237 8.14 14.22 -9.09
CA VAL A 237 7.69 15.43 -9.80
C VAL A 237 8.59 16.62 -9.61
N ASP A 238 9.40 16.66 -8.54
CA ASP A 238 10.38 17.74 -8.30
C ASP A 238 11.52 17.74 -9.35
N ASP A 239 11.66 16.64 -10.13
CA ASP A 239 12.57 16.51 -11.29
C ASP A 239 11.82 16.66 -12.63
N ILE A 240 10.65 17.31 -12.64
CA ILE A 240 9.87 17.58 -13.84
C ILE A 240 9.65 19.08 -13.96
N ASP A 241 10.21 19.69 -15.00
CA ASP A 241 9.98 21.11 -15.30
C ASP A 241 8.59 21.29 -15.93
N MET A 242 7.76 22.05 -15.23
CA MET A 242 6.39 22.41 -15.61
C MET A 242 6.28 23.87 -16.08
N SER A 243 7.38 24.53 -16.46
CA SER A 243 7.38 25.90 -16.96
C SER A 243 6.46 26.07 -18.17
N ASP A 244 6.35 25.04 -19.01
CA ASP A 244 5.27 24.87 -19.98
C ASP A 244 4.42 23.65 -19.58
N PRO A 245 3.18 23.85 -19.08
CA PRO A 245 2.30 22.75 -18.71
C PRO A 245 1.89 21.83 -19.87
N HIS A 246 2.04 22.29 -21.13
CA HIS A 246 1.73 21.50 -22.33
C HIS A 246 2.92 20.65 -22.78
N GLU A 247 4.14 21.04 -22.40
CA GLU A 247 5.38 20.31 -22.74
C GLU A 247 6.26 20.06 -21.50
N PRO A 248 5.81 19.25 -20.51
CA PRO A 248 6.61 18.92 -19.34
C PRO A 248 7.97 18.32 -19.72
N GLN A 249 9.06 18.84 -19.14
CA GLN A 249 10.41 18.36 -19.40
C GLN A 249 10.89 17.52 -18.23
N LEU A 250 11.22 16.26 -18.49
CA LEU A 250 11.74 15.36 -17.46
C LEU A 250 13.22 15.62 -17.20
N GLY A 251 13.57 15.77 -15.93
CA GLY A 251 14.94 15.69 -15.49
C GLY A 251 15.49 14.26 -15.61
N ARG A 252 16.78 14.10 -15.29
CA ARG A 252 17.47 12.80 -15.51
C ARG A 252 16.93 11.67 -14.66
N LEU A 253 16.55 11.94 -13.42
CA LEU A 253 16.03 10.91 -12.51
C LEU A 253 14.60 10.54 -12.91
N ALA A 254 13.74 11.52 -13.18
CA ALA A 254 12.38 11.29 -13.64
C ALA A 254 12.34 10.49 -14.96
N ALA A 255 13.19 10.86 -15.93
CA ALA A 255 13.35 10.13 -17.18
C ALA A 255 13.81 8.68 -16.93
N TYR A 256 14.80 8.47 -16.06
CA TYR A 256 15.30 7.14 -15.70
C TYR A 256 14.19 6.27 -15.08
N VAL A 257 13.45 6.80 -14.10
CA VAL A 257 12.34 6.09 -13.43
C VAL A 257 11.27 5.69 -14.45
N ARG A 258 10.85 6.62 -15.32
CA ARG A 258 9.86 6.36 -16.36
C ARG A 258 10.33 5.30 -17.36
N ASP A 259 11.52 5.46 -17.92
CA ASP A 259 12.04 4.62 -19.01
C ASP A 259 12.38 3.20 -18.51
N ARG A 260 12.84 3.06 -17.29
CA ARG A 260 13.06 1.79 -16.59
C ARG A 260 11.76 1.16 -16.10
N ARG A 261 10.64 1.87 -16.21
CA ARG A 261 9.33 1.40 -15.73
C ARG A 261 9.33 1.05 -14.24
N ILE A 262 10.10 1.77 -13.41
CA ILE A 262 10.12 1.57 -11.96
C ILE A 262 8.75 1.96 -11.41
N PRO A 263 8.02 1.04 -10.72
CA PRO A 263 6.69 1.34 -10.20
C PRO A 263 6.76 2.32 -9.03
N LEU A 264 5.79 3.25 -9.03
CA LEU A 264 5.55 4.19 -7.94
C LEU A 264 4.26 3.78 -7.23
N GLU A 265 4.33 3.48 -5.94
CA GLU A 265 3.19 3.05 -5.12
C GLU A 265 2.51 4.27 -4.50
N LEU A 266 1.74 5.02 -5.30
CA LEU A 266 1.13 6.28 -4.87
C LEU A 266 -0.10 6.05 -4.01
N CYS A 267 -0.23 6.86 -2.93
CA CYS A 267 -1.26 6.74 -1.90
C CYS A 267 -1.93 8.11 -1.70
N PRO A 268 -2.89 8.52 -2.56
CA PRO A 268 -3.36 9.89 -2.61
C PRO A 268 -3.87 10.46 -1.29
N SER A 269 -4.75 9.76 -0.57
CA SER A 269 -5.27 10.24 0.71
C SER A 269 -4.16 10.41 1.74
N SER A 270 -3.29 9.43 1.89
CA SER A 270 -2.14 9.50 2.80
C SER A 270 -1.18 10.63 2.43
N ASN A 271 -0.86 10.79 1.15
CA ASN A 271 0.04 11.83 0.68
C ASN A 271 -0.50 13.26 0.91
N VAL A 272 -1.83 13.42 0.94
CA VAL A 272 -2.44 14.69 1.37
C VAL A 272 -2.31 14.86 2.88
N GLN A 273 -2.55 13.82 3.67
CA GLN A 273 -2.48 13.87 5.13
C GLN A 273 -1.05 14.14 5.64
N THR A 274 -0.03 13.55 5.00
CA THR A 274 1.38 13.76 5.34
C THR A 274 1.96 15.06 4.75
N GLY A 275 1.19 15.78 3.92
CA GLY A 275 1.60 17.04 3.31
C GLY A 275 2.49 16.88 2.07
N ALA A 276 2.60 15.66 1.52
CA ALA A 276 3.30 15.43 0.25
C ALA A 276 2.53 15.99 -0.96
N ALA A 277 1.21 16.14 -0.84
CA ALA A 277 0.35 16.83 -1.80
C ALA A 277 -0.63 17.77 -1.09
N ALA A 278 -1.04 18.86 -1.74
CA ALA A 278 -1.95 19.84 -1.14
C ALA A 278 -3.41 19.35 -1.13
N SER A 279 -3.82 18.61 -2.18
CA SER A 279 -5.15 18.03 -2.33
C SER A 279 -5.09 16.84 -3.29
N ILE A 280 -6.18 16.08 -3.38
CA ILE A 280 -6.29 15.01 -4.39
C ILE A 280 -6.21 15.59 -5.81
N ALA A 281 -6.81 16.74 -6.07
CA ALA A 281 -6.77 17.38 -7.39
C ALA A 281 -5.35 17.86 -7.79
N ASP A 282 -4.53 18.20 -6.81
CA ASP A 282 -3.14 18.60 -7.01
C ASP A 282 -2.16 17.41 -6.90
N HIS A 283 -2.67 16.21 -6.61
CA HIS A 283 -1.82 15.05 -6.41
C HIS A 283 -1.08 14.67 -7.70
N PRO A 284 0.23 14.43 -7.63
CA PRO A 284 1.07 14.12 -8.79
C PRO A 284 0.64 12.92 -9.62
N ILE A 285 -0.16 12.00 -9.08
CA ILE A 285 -0.62 10.79 -9.79
C ILE A 285 -1.27 11.13 -11.13
N GLY A 286 -2.04 12.24 -11.22
CA GLY A 286 -2.68 12.68 -12.45
C GLY A 286 -1.66 13.05 -13.54
N LEU A 287 -0.62 13.79 -13.17
CA LEU A 287 0.48 14.14 -14.09
C LEU A 287 1.29 12.92 -14.48
N LEU A 288 1.74 12.13 -13.50
CA LEU A 288 2.58 10.96 -13.73
C LEU A 288 1.86 9.91 -14.59
N ARG A 289 0.53 9.75 -14.43
CA ARG A 289 -0.29 8.91 -15.30
C ARG A 289 -0.27 9.40 -16.76
N ARG A 290 -0.45 10.71 -16.98
CA ARG A 290 -0.38 11.33 -18.33
C ARG A 290 0.99 11.17 -18.98
N LEU A 291 2.06 11.26 -18.19
CA LEU A 291 3.44 11.10 -18.66
C LEU A 291 3.87 9.63 -18.80
N ASN A 292 2.95 8.69 -18.63
CA ASN A 292 3.19 7.24 -18.75
C ASN A 292 4.21 6.67 -17.76
N PHE A 293 4.35 7.25 -16.56
CA PHE A 293 5.04 6.56 -15.49
C PHE A 293 4.29 5.29 -15.11
N ARG A 294 4.99 4.32 -14.54
CA ARG A 294 4.33 3.13 -13.98
C ARG A 294 3.82 3.45 -12.58
N VAL A 295 2.66 4.08 -12.51
CA VAL A 295 2.01 4.40 -11.25
C VAL A 295 1.03 3.31 -10.84
N THR A 296 0.89 3.07 -9.54
CA THR A 296 -0.15 2.25 -8.92
C THR A 296 -0.89 3.08 -7.88
N LEU A 297 -2.16 2.76 -7.67
CA LEU A 297 -3.04 3.42 -6.70
C LEU A 297 -3.17 2.53 -5.47
N ASN A 298 -3.00 3.08 -4.27
CA ASN A 298 -2.95 2.32 -3.03
C ASN A 298 -3.56 3.11 -1.86
N THR A 299 -3.82 2.40 -0.77
CA THR A 299 -4.47 2.92 0.45
C THR A 299 -3.49 3.41 1.51
N ASP A 300 -2.28 2.86 1.54
CA ASP A 300 -1.31 3.02 2.61
C ASP A 300 -1.84 2.49 3.96
N ASN A 301 -2.58 3.31 4.71
CA ASN A 301 -3.07 3.00 6.05
C ASN A 301 -4.59 3.23 6.12
N ARG A 302 -5.38 2.18 5.91
CA ARG A 302 -6.86 2.29 5.77
C ARG A 302 -7.55 2.92 6.97
N LEU A 303 -7.12 2.59 8.20
CA LEU A 303 -7.66 3.19 9.43
C LEU A 303 -7.24 4.66 9.56
N MET A 304 -5.95 4.96 9.44
CA MET A 304 -5.39 6.31 9.60
C MET A 304 -5.93 7.26 8.51
N SER A 305 -6.04 6.79 7.28
CA SER A 305 -6.53 7.61 6.17
C SER A 305 -8.05 7.60 6.03
N GLY A 306 -8.76 6.74 6.77
CA GLY A 306 -10.20 6.61 6.66
C GLY A 306 -10.63 6.22 5.23
N THR A 307 -9.90 5.32 4.58
CA THR A 307 -10.04 5.05 3.15
C THR A 307 -10.14 3.55 2.82
N SER A 308 -10.47 3.26 1.56
CA SER A 308 -10.42 1.93 0.95
C SER A 308 -9.96 2.07 -0.51
N MET A 309 -9.68 0.96 -1.19
CA MET A 309 -9.31 1.01 -2.61
C MET A 309 -10.43 1.59 -3.49
N SER A 310 -11.69 1.26 -3.19
CA SER A 310 -12.84 1.88 -3.87
C SER A 310 -12.85 3.39 -3.64
N ARG A 311 -12.62 3.83 -2.42
CA ARG A 311 -12.59 5.26 -2.09
C ARG A 311 -11.45 6.01 -2.77
N GLU A 312 -10.24 5.45 -2.81
CA GLU A 312 -9.12 6.05 -3.55
C GLU A 312 -9.42 6.16 -5.06
N MET A 313 -10.06 5.13 -5.64
CA MET A 313 -10.50 5.18 -7.04
C MET A 313 -11.55 6.26 -7.28
N GLU A 314 -12.56 6.38 -6.39
CA GLU A 314 -13.58 7.44 -6.46
C GLU A 314 -12.95 8.83 -6.45
N LEU A 315 -12.10 9.10 -5.46
CA LEU A 315 -11.42 10.39 -5.31
C LEU A 315 -10.61 10.75 -6.55
N CYS A 316 -9.88 9.79 -7.13
CA CYS A 316 -9.10 10.02 -8.34
C CYS A 316 -9.98 10.18 -9.59
N CYS A 317 -11.09 9.43 -9.71
CA CYS A 317 -12.05 9.63 -10.80
C CYS A 317 -12.69 11.01 -10.74
N GLU A 318 -13.08 11.48 -9.55
CA GLU A 318 -13.62 12.81 -9.34
C GLU A 318 -12.61 13.92 -9.69
N ALA A 319 -11.35 13.76 -9.23
CA ALA A 319 -10.33 14.78 -9.39
C ALA A 319 -9.77 14.88 -10.82
N PHE A 320 -9.63 13.75 -11.51
CA PHE A 320 -8.92 13.66 -12.79
C PHE A 320 -9.80 13.27 -13.98
N GLY A 321 -11.09 13.02 -13.75
CA GLY A 321 -12.02 12.58 -14.79
C GLY A 321 -11.67 11.18 -15.34
N TRP A 322 -11.13 10.29 -14.49
CA TRP A 322 -10.73 8.96 -14.92
C TRP A 322 -11.94 8.08 -15.25
N THR A 323 -11.72 7.22 -16.22
CA THR A 323 -12.70 6.27 -16.78
C THR A 323 -12.37 4.84 -16.37
N LEU A 324 -13.21 3.87 -16.74
CA LEU A 324 -12.91 2.44 -16.58
C LEU A 324 -11.62 2.02 -17.31
N ASP A 325 -11.23 2.71 -18.40
CA ASP A 325 -9.97 2.46 -19.08
C ASP A 325 -8.77 2.85 -18.22
N ASP A 326 -8.85 3.99 -17.53
CA ASP A 326 -7.80 4.44 -16.61
C ASP A 326 -7.68 3.52 -15.40
N LEU A 327 -8.81 3.14 -14.78
CA LEU A 327 -8.83 2.21 -13.66
C LEU A 327 -8.26 0.83 -14.06
N GLN A 328 -8.65 0.30 -15.21
CA GLN A 328 -8.08 -0.95 -15.75
C GLN A 328 -6.58 -0.83 -15.98
N TRP A 329 -6.13 0.30 -16.52
CA TRP A 329 -4.71 0.55 -16.76
C TRP A 329 -3.91 0.54 -15.45
N LEU A 330 -4.40 1.22 -14.41
CA LEU A 330 -3.79 1.24 -13.08
C LEU A 330 -3.74 -0.16 -12.48
N THR A 331 -4.86 -0.88 -12.48
CA THR A 331 -4.97 -2.24 -11.93
C THR A 331 -4.04 -3.22 -12.63
N VAL A 332 -3.97 -3.17 -13.97
CA VAL A 332 -3.05 -4.02 -14.75
C VAL A 332 -1.59 -3.66 -14.50
N ASN A 333 -1.24 -2.37 -14.37
CA ASN A 333 0.12 -1.96 -14.01
C ASN A 333 0.50 -2.40 -12.61
N ALA A 334 -0.41 -2.30 -11.65
CA ALA A 334 -0.19 -2.80 -10.29
C ALA A 334 0.07 -4.32 -10.33
N MET A 335 -0.78 -5.11 -11.00
CA MET A 335 -0.59 -6.57 -11.10
C MET A 335 0.73 -6.95 -11.79
N LYS A 336 1.13 -6.23 -12.85
CA LYS A 336 2.43 -6.43 -13.51
C LYS A 336 3.63 -6.08 -12.62
N SER A 337 3.42 -5.28 -11.58
CA SER A 337 4.46 -4.83 -10.64
C SER A 337 4.50 -5.66 -9.36
N ALA A 338 3.55 -6.58 -9.15
CA ALA A 338 3.49 -7.47 -8.00
C ALA A 338 4.70 -8.40 -7.91
N PHE A 339 5.06 -8.80 -6.69
CA PHE A 339 6.23 -9.64 -6.41
C PHE A 339 5.98 -11.15 -6.49
N ILE A 340 4.78 -11.55 -6.92
CA ILE A 340 4.50 -12.96 -7.21
C ILE A 340 5.01 -13.38 -8.61
N PRO A 341 5.15 -14.70 -8.90
CA PRO A 341 5.68 -15.20 -10.15
C PRO A 341 4.94 -14.67 -11.40
N PHE A 342 5.67 -14.51 -12.51
CA PHE A 342 5.15 -13.96 -13.76
C PHE A 342 3.86 -14.67 -14.25
N ASN A 343 3.84 -16.00 -14.20
CA ASN A 343 2.69 -16.78 -14.69
C ASN A 343 1.45 -16.55 -13.80
N GLU A 344 1.63 -16.43 -12.47
CA GLU A 344 0.54 -16.13 -11.53
C GLU A 344 -0.03 -14.73 -11.79
N ARG A 345 0.84 -13.73 -11.99
CA ARG A 345 0.41 -12.37 -12.39
C ARG A 345 -0.40 -12.37 -13.66
N LEU A 346 0.08 -13.11 -14.67
CA LEU A 346 -0.58 -13.19 -15.98
C LEU A 346 -1.93 -13.90 -15.90
N ASP A 347 -2.03 -14.95 -15.08
CA ASP A 347 -3.29 -15.65 -14.85
C ASP A 347 -4.33 -14.71 -14.22
N ILE A 348 -3.99 -14.00 -13.13
CA ILE A 348 -4.90 -13.04 -12.48
C ILE A 348 -5.35 -11.95 -13.47
N ILE A 349 -4.42 -11.41 -14.27
CA ILE A 349 -4.75 -10.41 -15.29
C ILE A 349 -5.78 -10.94 -16.29
N ASN A 350 -5.60 -12.15 -16.78
CA ASN A 350 -6.41 -12.69 -17.87
C ASN A 350 -7.70 -13.36 -17.41
N THR A 351 -7.75 -13.90 -16.18
CA THR A 351 -8.92 -14.61 -15.66
C THR A 351 -9.80 -13.77 -14.74
N ARG A 352 -9.25 -12.73 -14.10
CA ARG A 352 -9.97 -11.90 -13.12
C ARG A 352 -10.10 -10.44 -13.56
N ILE A 353 -8.99 -9.80 -13.94
CA ILE A 353 -9.00 -8.34 -14.17
C ILE A 353 -9.65 -8.01 -15.51
N LYS A 354 -9.08 -8.47 -16.62
CA LYS A 354 -9.57 -8.09 -17.96
C LYS A 354 -11.02 -8.48 -18.23
N PRO A 355 -11.49 -9.70 -17.91
CA PRO A 355 -12.88 -10.09 -18.17
C PRO A 355 -13.89 -9.23 -17.41
N THR A 356 -13.60 -8.92 -16.15
CA THR A 356 -14.50 -8.09 -15.31
C THR A 356 -14.57 -6.65 -15.82
N TYR A 357 -13.43 -6.03 -16.18
CA TYR A 357 -13.45 -4.70 -16.79
C TYR A 357 -14.17 -4.68 -18.15
N ALA A 358 -14.04 -5.74 -18.96
CA ALA A 358 -14.77 -5.84 -20.23
C ALA A 358 -16.28 -5.84 -20.00
N ALA A 359 -16.78 -6.65 -19.06
CA ALA A 359 -18.18 -6.71 -18.71
C ALA A 359 -18.73 -5.36 -18.15
N LEU A 360 -17.94 -4.66 -17.32
CA LEU A 360 -18.32 -3.34 -16.80
C LEU A 360 -18.46 -2.30 -17.92
N LYS A 361 -17.54 -2.27 -18.88
CA LYS A 361 -17.57 -1.36 -20.04
C LYS A 361 -18.75 -1.64 -20.97
N GLU A 362 -19.10 -2.91 -21.17
CA GLU A 362 -20.28 -3.31 -21.93
C GLU A 362 -21.56 -2.81 -21.24
N ALA A 363 -21.69 -2.97 -19.94
CA ALA A 363 -22.82 -2.50 -19.14
C ALA A 363 -22.95 -0.96 -19.20
N GLU A 364 -21.85 -0.21 -19.03
CA GLU A 364 -21.82 1.25 -19.14
C GLU A 364 -22.28 1.72 -20.54
N SER A 365 -21.80 1.05 -21.59
CA SER A 365 -22.17 1.38 -22.98
C SER A 365 -23.65 1.11 -23.27
N ALA A 366 -24.27 0.12 -22.63
CA ALA A 366 -25.70 -0.18 -22.77
C ALA A 366 -26.56 0.91 -22.12
N THR A 367 -26.18 1.34 -20.89
CA THR A 367 -26.89 2.39 -20.13
C THR A 367 -26.85 3.77 -20.82
N THR A 368 -25.79 4.06 -21.59
CA THR A 368 -25.65 5.36 -22.29
C THR A 368 -26.51 5.42 -23.58
N LYS A 369 -27.05 4.30 -24.05
CA LYS A 369 -27.87 4.22 -25.27
C LYS A 369 -29.39 4.29 -25.01
N GLU A 370 -29.81 4.20 -23.76
CA GLU A 370 -31.16 4.44 -23.28
C GLU A 370 -31.34 5.89 -22.84
#